data_2956005eb0e71132b2c637060881e0b8
#
_entry.id   2956005eb0e71132b2c637060881e0b8
#
_cell.length_a   1.000
_cell.length_b   1.000
_cell.length_c   1.000
_cell.angle_alpha   90.00
_cell.angle_beta   90.00
_cell.angle_gamma   90.00
#
_symmetry.space_group_name_H-M   'P 1'
#
loop_
_entity.id
_entity.type
_entity.pdbx_description
1 polymer ?
#
loop_
_entity_poly.entity_id
_entity_poly.type
_entity_poly.pdbx_seq_one_letter_code
_entity_poly.pdbx_strand_id
1 'polypeptide(L)'
;VPLTDSARRVRDSLTAARRDSGAANVLRSIAGRENQPAESVFKNIKILKGVPAGRLVNIMNNGFGRSLGVSCGFCHVPGKWDLDDKEEKSTARLMFAMVQTINKDFMSKVPNDRGAQPVVNCFTCHRGNSRPTGPDGPPPNRPPPAE
;
A
#
# COMPACT_ATOMS: atom_id res chain seq x y z
N VAL A 1 -17.35 -4.16 -21.00
CA VAL A 1 -17.58 -5.58 -20.70
C VAL A 1 -16.75 -5.93 -19.48
N PRO A 2 -17.31 -6.51 -18.41
CA PRO A 2 -16.53 -6.92 -17.25
C PRO A 2 -15.52 -8.00 -17.67
N LEU A 3 -14.31 -7.91 -17.09
CA LEU A 3 -13.27 -8.91 -17.33
C LEU A 3 -13.73 -10.29 -16.87
N THR A 4 -13.41 -11.32 -17.64
CA THR A 4 -13.59 -12.70 -17.18
C THR A 4 -12.71 -12.97 -15.95
N ASP A 5 -13.04 -13.97 -15.15
CA ASP A 5 -12.25 -14.33 -13.97
C ASP A 5 -10.81 -14.71 -14.35
N SER A 6 -10.61 -15.35 -15.49
CA SER A 6 -9.29 -15.68 -16.02
C SER A 6 -8.49 -14.41 -16.35
N ALA A 7 -9.08 -13.45 -17.07
CA ALA A 7 -8.43 -12.19 -17.41
C ALA A 7 -8.12 -11.36 -16.16
N ARG A 8 -9.00 -11.39 -15.16
CA ARG A 8 -8.77 -10.74 -13.88
C ARG A 8 -7.56 -11.31 -13.14
N ARG A 9 -7.46 -12.64 -13.05
CA ARG A 9 -6.30 -13.31 -12.42
C ARG A 9 -4.98 -12.98 -13.12
N VAL A 10 -4.98 -12.96 -14.46
CA VAL A 10 -3.79 -12.58 -15.23
C VAL A 10 -3.38 -11.14 -14.93
N ARG A 11 -4.31 -10.19 -14.96
CA ARG A 11 -4.05 -8.79 -14.62
C ARG A 11 -3.47 -8.66 -13.21
N ASP A 12 -4.08 -9.31 -12.23
CA ASP A 12 -3.66 -9.22 -10.82
C ASP A 12 -2.27 -9.83 -10.62
N SER A 13 -1.95 -10.91 -11.33
CA SER A 13 -0.61 -11.51 -11.34
C SER A 13 0.43 -10.58 -11.96
N LEU A 14 0.12 -9.91 -13.09
CA LEU A 14 1.02 -8.95 -13.73
C LEU A 14 1.24 -7.72 -12.85
N THR A 15 0.19 -7.21 -12.20
CA THR A 15 0.29 -6.09 -11.26
C THR A 15 1.18 -6.45 -10.07
N ALA A 16 1.03 -7.64 -9.50
CA ALA A 16 1.88 -8.13 -8.43
C ALA A 16 3.35 -8.24 -8.87
N ALA A 17 3.62 -8.80 -10.05
CA ALA A 17 4.98 -8.93 -10.59
C ALA A 17 5.65 -7.56 -10.80
N ARG A 18 4.93 -6.58 -11.34
CA ARG A 18 5.43 -5.20 -11.50
C ARG A 18 5.75 -4.55 -10.16
N ARG A 19 4.89 -4.72 -9.18
CA ARG A 19 5.08 -4.19 -7.82
C ARG A 19 6.32 -4.79 -7.17
N ASP A 20 6.46 -6.11 -7.19
CA ASP A 20 7.58 -6.82 -6.58
C ASP A 20 8.91 -6.48 -7.26
N SER A 21 8.92 -6.38 -8.59
CA SER A 21 10.07 -5.94 -9.37
C SER A 21 10.47 -4.49 -9.05
N GLY A 22 9.48 -3.60 -8.91
CA GLY A 22 9.69 -2.20 -8.51
C GLY A 22 10.33 -2.10 -7.12
N ALA A 23 9.79 -2.84 -6.15
CA ALA A 23 10.35 -2.89 -4.79
C ALA A 23 11.79 -3.43 -4.78
N ALA A 24 12.07 -4.50 -5.54
CA ALA A 24 13.42 -5.05 -5.66
C ALA A 24 14.41 -4.04 -6.28
N ASN A 25 13.98 -3.26 -7.27
CA ASN A 25 14.79 -2.21 -7.87
C ASN A 25 15.13 -1.10 -6.86
N VAL A 26 14.15 -0.65 -6.08
CA VAL A 26 14.38 0.35 -5.03
C VAL A 26 15.33 -0.18 -3.97
N LEU A 27 15.15 -1.42 -3.50
CA LEU A 27 16.05 -2.04 -2.52
C LEU A 27 17.48 -2.11 -3.03
N ARG A 28 17.70 -2.47 -4.30
CA ARG A 28 19.05 -2.44 -4.90
C ARG A 28 19.65 -1.04 -4.93
N SER A 29 18.86 -0.01 -5.18
CA SER A 29 19.32 1.38 -5.23
C SER A 29 19.75 1.94 -3.88
N ILE A 30 19.30 1.35 -2.78
CA ILE A 30 19.63 1.75 -1.41
C ILE A 30 20.57 0.76 -0.70
N ALA A 31 21.19 -0.16 -1.45
CA ALA A 31 22.04 -1.20 -0.88
C ALA A 31 23.08 -0.62 0.10
N GLY A 32 23.19 -1.24 1.28
CA GLY A 32 24.04 -0.77 2.39
C GLY A 32 23.42 0.33 3.26
N ARG A 33 22.22 0.84 2.93
CA ARG A 33 21.51 1.86 3.72
C ARG A 33 20.12 1.40 4.18
N GLU A 34 19.81 0.13 4.05
CA GLU A 34 18.47 -0.44 4.32
C GLU A 34 18.04 -0.27 5.77
N ASN A 35 19.02 -0.23 6.69
CA ASN A 35 18.77 -0.08 8.13
C ASN A 35 18.75 1.38 8.61
N GLN A 36 19.10 2.34 7.74
CA GLN A 36 19.02 3.76 8.08
C GLN A 36 17.55 4.21 8.13
N PRO A 37 17.23 5.26 8.93
CA PRO A 37 15.90 5.83 8.94
C PRO A 37 15.45 6.24 7.53
N ALA A 38 14.19 5.97 7.20
CA ALA A 38 13.66 6.21 5.85
C ALA A 38 13.86 7.65 5.38
N GLU A 39 13.69 8.63 6.27
CA GLU A 39 13.87 10.06 5.98
C GLU A 39 15.32 10.45 5.71
N SER A 40 16.29 9.63 6.09
CA SER A 40 17.71 9.84 5.77
C SER A 40 18.10 9.27 4.40
N VAL A 41 17.30 8.38 3.85
CA VAL A 41 17.55 7.66 2.59
C VAL A 41 16.66 8.19 1.46
N PHE A 42 15.40 8.47 1.77
CA PHE A 42 14.39 8.95 0.83
C PHE A 42 13.98 10.38 1.14
N LYS A 43 13.61 11.11 0.11
CA LYS A 43 13.06 12.47 0.23
C LYS A 43 11.55 12.44 0.47
N ASN A 44 11.03 13.54 1.07
CA ASN A 44 9.60 13.78 1.23
C ASN A 44 8.87 12.69 2.06
N ILE A 45 9.53 12.14 3.07
CA ILE A 45 8.92 11.20 4.02
C ILE A 45 8.10 11.99 5.04
N LYS A 46 6.77 11.96 4.89
CA LYS A 46 5.81 12.64 5.78
C LYS A 46 5.22 11.69 6.83
N ILE A 47 5.06 10.42 6.46
CA ILE A 47 4.61 9.34 7.35
C ILE A 47 5.72 8.28 7.45
N LEU A 48 5.66 7.40 8.44
CA LEU A 48 6.62 6.30 8.62
C LEU A 48 8.06 6.79 8.87
N LYS A 49 8.24 7.96 9.49
CA LYS A 49 9.55 8.45 9.94
C LYS A 49 10.15 7.50 10.99
N GLY A 50 11.47 7.36 10.98
CA GLY A 50 12.19 6.46 11.88
C GLY A 50 12.12 4.97 11.48
N VAL A 51 11.28 4.61 10.53
CA VAL A 51 11.23 3.24 10.01
C VAL A 51 12.49 2.99 9.16
N PRO A 52 13.18 1.84 9.30
CA PRO A 52 14.29 1.49 8.42
C PRO A 52 13.89 1.54 6.94
N ALA A 53 14.76 2.08 6.08
CA ALA A 53 14.47 2.31 4.67
C ALA A 53 14.04 1.02 3.92
N GLY A 54 14.69 -0.11 4.18
CA GLY A 54 14.29 -1.40 3.60
C GLY A 54 12.90 -1.86 4.07
N ARG A 55 12.57 -1.60 5.34
CA ARG A 55 11.22 -1.88 5.87
C ARG A 55 10.17 -0.96 5.26
N LEU A 56 10.50 0.31 5.00
CA LEU A 56 9.59 1.23 4.31
C LEU A 56 9.22 0.67 2.93
N VAL A 57 10.19 0.19 2.14
CA VAL A 57 9.94 -0.40 0.82
C VAL A 57 9.00 -1.62 0.94
N ASN A 58 9.20 -2.47 1.95
CA ASN A 58 8.31 -3.60 2.21
C ASN A 58 6.89 -3.14 2.58
N ILE A 59 6.74 -2.11 3.41
CA ILE A 59 5.43 -1.55 3.76
C ILE A 59 4.73 -0.99 2.51
N MET A 60 5.46 -0.29 1.62
CA MET A 60 4.91 0.19 0.35
C MET A 60 4.47 -0.97 -0.55
N ASN A 61 5.28 -2.03 -0.66
CA ASN A 61 4.96 -3.19 -1.49
C ASN A 61 3.79 -4.01 -0.91
N ASN A 62 3.92 -4.49 0.32
CA ASN A 62 2.99 -5.45 0.93
C ASN A 62 1.87 -4.76 1.71
N GLY A 63 2.16 -3.65 2.40
CA GLY A 63 1.17 -2.90 3.17
C GLY A 63 0.21 -2.11 2.28
N PHE A 64 0.73 -1.25 1.41
CA PHE A 64 -0.09 -0.44 0.51
C PHE A 64 -0.42 -1.16 -0.79
N GLY A 65 0.59 -1.51 -1.58
CA GLY A 65 0.40 -2.02 -2.93
C GLY A 65 -0.44 -3.29 -2.99
N ARG A 66 -0.10 -4.30 -2.19
CA ARG A 66 -0.86 -5.56 -2.13
C ARG A 66 -2.27 -5.36 -1.58
N SER A 67 -2.41 -4.53 -0.54
CA SER A 67 -3.72 -4.28 0.07
C SER A 67 -4.70 -3.58 -0.86
N LEU A 68 -4.19 -2.74 -1.76
CA LEU A 68 -4.99 -2.03 -2.76
C LEU A 68 -5.04 -2.75 -4.11
N GLY A 69 -4.23 -3.79 -4.33
CA GLY A 69 -4.15 -4.49 -5.61
C GLY A 69 -3.55 -3.65 -6.74
N VAL A 70 -2.58 -2.77 -6.42
CA VAL A 70 -1.98 -1.81 -7.35
C VAL A 70 -0.47 -1.95 -7.41
N SER A 71 0.16 -1.42 -8.47
CA SER A 71 1.61 -1.30 -8.59
C SER A 71 2.11 0.03 -7.99
N CYS A 72 3.44 0.23 -7.96
CA CYS A 72 4.06 1.45 -7.45
C CYS A 72 3.61 2.69 -8.22
N GLY A 73 3.40 2.56 -9.53
CA GLY A 73 3.00 3.65 -10.43
C GLY A 73 1.61 4.22 -10.14
N PHE A 74 0.76 3.53 -9.37
CA PHE A 74 -0.54 4.04 -8.97
C PHE A 74 -0.43 5.29 -8.09
N CYS A 75 0.49 5.29 -7.12
CA CYS A 75 0.69 6.41 -6.18
C CYS A 75 1.94 7.25 -6.49
N HIS A 76 2.90 6.71 -7.22
CA HIS A 76 4.19 7.35 -7.49
C HIS A 76 4.44 7.54 -8.97
N VAL A 77 5.23 8.57 -9.31
CA VAL A 77 5.87 8.66 -10.63
C VAL A 77 7.12 7.79 -10.56
N PRO A 78 7.23 6.72 -11.37
CA PRO A 78 8.38 5.81 -11.33
C PRO A 78 9.71 6.55 -11.48
N GLY A 79 10.66 6.25 -10.59
CA GLY A 79 11.96 6.94 -10.55
C GLY A 79 11.96 8.31 -9.88
N LYS A 80 10.79 8.88 -9.59
CA LYS A 80 10.61 10.17 -8.91
C LYS A 80 9.70 9.97 -7.68
N TRP A 81 10.15 9.14 -6.77
CA TRP A 81 9.37 8.66 -5.62
C TRP A 81 8.94 9.75 -4.64
N ASP A 82 9.66 10.87 -4.62
CA ASP A 82 9.43 12.02 -3.75
C ASP A 82 8.34 12.97 -4.25
N LEU A 83 7.97 12.96 -5.53
CA LEU A 83 6.95 13.83 -6.07
C LEU A 83 5.56 13.54 -5.47
N ASP A 84 4.79 14.60 -5.27
CA ASP A 84 3.40 14.56 -4.80
C ASP A 84 2.39 14.86 -5.93
N ASP A 85 2.75 14.58 -7.18
CA ASP A 85 1.94 14.90 -8.37
C ASP A 85 0.66 14.05 -8.45
N LYS A 86 0.66 12.87 -7.83
CA LYS A 86 -0.48 11.96 -7.84
C LYS A 86 -1.32 12.11 -6.58
N GLU A 87 -2.62 12.38 -6.75
CA GLU A 87 -3.58 12.53 -5.67
C GLU A 87 -3.68 11.27 -4.80
N GLU A 88 -3.52 10.09 -5.41
CA GLU A 88 -3.52 8.80 -4.72
C GLU A 88 -2.48 8.72 -3.61
N LYS A 89 -1.33 9.37 -3.79
CA LYS A 89 -0.28 9.44 -2.76
C LYS A 89 -0.73 10.24 -1.54
N SER A 90 -1.41 11.36 -1.74
CA SER A 90 -1.97 12.18 -0.66
C SER A 90 -3.12 11.46 0.04
N THR A 91 -3.98 10.82 -0.73
CA THR A 91 -5.08 9.98 -0.22
C THR A 91 -4.54 8.83 0.63
N ALA A 92 -3.47 8.16 0.19
CA ALA A 92 -2.85 7.07 0.95
C ALA A 92 -2.31 7.55 2.32
N ARG A 93 -1.75 8.76 2.39
CA ARG A 93 -1.32 9.35 3.68
C ARG A 93 -2.50 9.61 4.61
N LEU A 94 -3.61 10.12 4.08
CA LEU A 94 -4.84 10.33 4.85
C LEU A 94 -5.43 9.01 5.35
N MET A 95 -5.49 8.00 4.49
CA MET A 95 -5.95 6.65 4.87
C MET A 95 -5.05 6.03 5.94
N PHE A 96 -3.73 6.23 5.85
CA PHE A 96 -2.79 5.77 6.88
C PHE A 96 -3.08 6.44 8.23
N ALA A 97 -3.29 7.75 8.26
CA ALA A 97 -3.65 8.47 9.48
C ALA A 97 -4.96 7.95 10.09
N MET A 98 -5.97 7.67 9.24
CA MET A 98 -7.24 7.06 9.68
C MET A 98 -7.01 5.70 10.34
N VAL A 99 -6.23 4.81 9.72
CA VAL A 99 -5.92 3.48 10.28
C VAL A 99 -5.21 3.60 11.62
N GLN A 100 -4.25 4.53 11.75
CA GLN A 100 -3.56 4.80 13.02
C GLN A 100 -4.54 5.24 14.10
N THR A 101 -5.46 6.15 13.79
CA THR A 101 -6.48 6.62 14.71
C THR A 101 -7.41 5.48 15.15
N ILE A 102 -7.91 4.67 14.21
CA ILE A 102 -8.77 3.53 14.52
C ILE A 102 -8.06 2.56 15.47
N ASN A 103 -6.81 2.23 15.19
CA ASN A 103 -6.05 1.31 16.04
C ASN A 103 -5.79 1.89 17.42
N LYS A 104 -5.39 3.16 17.51
CA LYS A 104 -5.07 3.83 18.76
C LYS A 104 -6.31 4.07 19.64
N ASP A 105 -7.39 4.60 19.04
CA ASP A 105 -8.50 5.14 19.81
C ASP A 105 -9.64 4.12 20.01
N PHE A 106 -9.72 3.09 19.16
CA PHE A 106 -10.78 2.09 19.19
C PHE A 106 -10.24 0.67 19.40
N MET A 107 -9.39 0.17 18.52
CA MET A 107 -8.94 -1.23 18.57
C MET A 107 -8.12 -1.53 19.82
N SER A 108 -7.35 -0.57 20.32
CA SER A 108 -6.61 -0.70 21.59
C SER A 108 -7.52 -0.96 22.81
N LYS A 109 -8.79 -0.63 22.73
CA LYS A 109 -9.79 -0.82 23.81
C LYS A 109 -10.59 -2.12 23.65
N VAL A 110 -10.44 -2.82 22.53
CA VAL A 110 -11.08 -4.13 22.33
C VAL A 110 -10.40 -5.13 23.24
N PRO A 111 -11.16 -5.91 24.05
CA PRO A 111 -10.58 -6.91 24.94
C PRO A 111 -9.69 -7.90 24.19
N ASN A 112 -8.50 -8.15 24.75
CA ASN A 112 -7.53 -9.08 24.21
C ASN A 112 -7.63 -10.43 24.95
N ASP A 113 -8.63 -11.20 24.61
CA ASP A 113 -8.91 -12.51 25.22
C ASP A 113 -8.16 -13.68 24.54
N ARG A 114 -7.48 -13.42 23.40
CA ARG A 114 -6.78 -14.43 22.60
C ARG A 114 -5.27 -14.19 22.43
N GLY A 115 -4.66 -13.36 23.26
CA GLY A 115 -3.21 -13.16 23.33
C GLY A 115 -2.62 -12.14 22.33
N ALA A 116 -3.36 -11.67 21.31
CA ALA A 116 -2.90 -10.64 20.38
C ALA A 116 -3.92 -9.50 20.29
N GLN A 117 -3.46 -8.26 20.44
CA GLN A 117 -4.31 -7.08 20.28
C GLN A 117 -4.89 -7.05 18.87
N PRO A 118 -6.22 -6.99 18.70
CA PRO A 118 -6.80 -6.85 17.37
C PRO A 118 -6.43 -5.52 16.75
N VAL A 119 -6.10 -5.53 15.46
CA VAL A 119 -5.73 -4.34 14.69
C VAL A 119 -6.42 -4.35 13.34
N VAL A 120 -6.71 -3.17 12.80
CA VAL A 120 -7.09 -3.00 11.41
C VAL A 120 -5.88 -2.53 10.59
N ASN A 121 -5.85 -2.89 9.32
CA ASN A 121 -4.86 -2.43 8.36
C ASN A 121 -5.52 -2.13 7.01
N CYS A 122 -4.75 -1.71 6.02
CA CYS A 122 -5.28 -1.39 4.69
C CYS A 122 -6.06 -2.57 4.08
N PHE A 123 -5.55 -3.79 4.23
CA PHE A 123 -6.18 -4.98 3.66
C PHE A 123 -7.52 -5.31 4.31
N THR A 124 -7.74 -4.95 5.58
CA THR A 124 -9.01 -5.18 6.30
C THR A 124 -10.19 -4.61 5.53
N CYS A 125 -10.05 -3.43 4.93
CA CYS A 125 -11.11 -2.77 4.17
C CYS A 125 -10.94 -2.94 2.64
N HIS A 126 -9.71 -2.88 2.12
CA HIS A 126 -9.46 -2.86 0.67
C HIS A 126 -9.44 -4.24 0.01
N ARG A 127 -8.95 -5.27 0.68
CA ARG A 127 -8.95 -6.67 0.19
C ARG A 127 -8.43 -6.85 -1.24
N GLY A 128 -7.36 -6.14 -1.59
CA GLY A 128 -6.78 -6.20 -2.93
C GLY A 128 -7.47 -5.30 -3.97
N ASN A 129 -8.27 -4.34 -3.54
CA ASN A 129 -8.94 -3.36 -4.41
C ASN A 129 -8.57 -1.93 -4.01
N SER A 130 -8.34 -1.06 -4.98
CA SER A 130 -7.99 0.35 -4.74
C SER A 130 -9.09 1.14 -4.04
N ARG A 131 -10.33 0.64 -4.08
CA ARG A 131 -11.45 1.14 -3.27
C ARG A 131 -12.05 0.01 -2.46
N PRO A 132 -12.41 0.25 -1.19
CA PRO A 132 -13.17 -0.71 -0.41
C PRO A 132 -14.45 -1.10 -1.15
N THR A 133 -14.76 -2.38 -1.14
CA THR A 133 -15.98 -2.92 -1.77
C THR A 133 -16.91 -3.44 -0.69
N GLY A 134 -18.20 -3.20 -0.87
CA GLY A 134 -19.24 -3.82 -0.04
C GLY A 134 -19.32 -5.33 -0.25
N PRO A 135 -20.25 -6.01 0.43
CA PRO A 135 -20.45 -7.45 0.31
C PRO A 135 -20.76 -7.91 -1.12
N ASP A 136 -21.32 -7.05 -1.95
CA ASP A 136 -21.68 -7.32 -3.34
C ASP A 136 -20.51 -7.16 -4.34
N GLY A 137 -19.31 -6.90 -3.82
CA GLY A 137 -18.11 -6.71 -4.65
C GLY A 137 -18.00 -5.31 -5.28
N PRO A 138 -17.01 -5.07 -6.12
CA PRO A 138 -16.84 -3.80 -6.81
C PRO A 138 -17.99 -3.59 -7.81
N PRO A 139 -18.42 -2.33 -8.01
CA PRO A 139 -19.44 -2.02 -9.01
C PRO A 139 -18.97 -2.51 -10.38
N PRO A 140 -19.86 -3.11 -11.19
CA PRO A 140 -19.54 -3.92 -12.36
C PRO A 140 -18.85 -3.18 -13.52
N ASN A 141 -18.71 -1.87 -13.49
CA ASN A 141 -18.25 -1.08 -14.65
C ASN A 141 -17.12 -0.07 -14.33
N ARG A 142 -16.28 -0.34 -13.35
CA ARG A 142 -15.18 0.57 -13.11
C ARG A 142 -13.96 0.17 -13.92
N PRO A 143 -13.41 1.03 -14.82
CA PRO A 143 -12.12 0.79 -15.43
C PRO A 143 -11.04 0.69 -14.35
N PRO A 144 -10.01 -0.16 -14.52
CA PRO A 144 -8.85 -0.14 -13.66
C PRO A 144 -8.26 1.27 -13.64
N PRO A 145 -7.67 1.70 -12.51
CA PRO A 145 -6.96 2.97 -12.48
C PRO A 145 -5.89 2.98 -13.57
N ALA A 146 -5.75 4.11 -14.25
CA ALA A 146 -4.65 4.31 -15.20
C ALA A 146 -3.33 4.23 -14.41
N GLU A 147 -2.43 3.35 -14.85
CA GLU A 147 -1.07 3.23 -14.32
C GLU A 147 -0.14 4.28 -14.94
#